data_3348ffec6af67f50da94904a51e32317
#
_entry.id   3348ffec6af67f50da94904a51e32317
#
_cell.length_a   1.000
_cell.length_b   1.000
_cell.length_c   1.000
_cell.angle_alpha   90.00
_cell.angle_beta   90.00
_cell.angle_gamma   90.00
#
_symmetry.space_group_name_H-M   'P 1'
#
loop_
_entity.id
_entity.type
_entity.pdbx_description
1 polymer ?
#
loop_
_entity_poly.entity_id
_entity_poly.type
_entity_poly.pdbx_seq_one_letter_code
_entity_poly.pdbx_strand_id
1 'polypeptide(L)'
;MTDRAKIANVRSILDSTAAKSDRRSRTVAGLGAARPEGVANPNSLVPVVERARQNNVSKSLQAADDALSLAERERHELARMEEARLFSDRQLDQLGIVHPRSKNRAMVDAVRQLRTKLFSLRRNGNFSVLVSSVVPHGGGSFVALNLAAAIAFDQTKTSLMVDANLQDPVLHKLLKLIGREGANGLVDYLEAPEIGIEKIVNPSGIPRMRIIPAGVAIDRHSDEHLSSQRCQKLMIDIKERYGNRYVVVDGPPMATSADARILSEMCDFIVLVVPYGAVTSSMLDSIVDEIDETKLAGVVLNNQPE
;
A
#
# COMPACT_ATOMS: atom_id res chain seq x y z
N MET A 1 -1.54 3.89 31.23
CA MET A 1 -0.99 2.60 30.88
C MET A 1 -0.62 2.67 29.41
N THR A 2 0.65 2.68 29.10
CA THR A 2 1.17 2.97 27.76
C THR A 2 1.29 1.67 26.98
N ASP A 3 0.44 1.48 25.97
CA ASP A 3 0.57 0.43 24.97
C ASP A 3 1.88 0.64 24.19
N ARG A 4 2.83 -0.21 24.44
CA ARG A 4 4.10 -0.27 23.71
C ARG A 4 4.03 -1.42 22.71
N ALA A 5 3.67 -1.11 21.46
CA ALA A 5 3.79 -2.06 20.37
C ALA A 5 5.28 -2.29 20.02
N LYS A 6 5.71 -3.54 19.99
CA LYS A 6 6.98 -3.99 19.43
C LYS A 6 6.70 -4.85 18.21
N ILE A 7 7.31 -4.51 17.11
CA ILE A 7 7.30 -5.30 15.88
C ILE A 7 8.50 -6.23 15.94
N ALA A 8 8.28 -7.53 16.06
CA ALA A 8 9.34 -8.53 16.09
C ALA A 8 9.78 -8.98 14.69
N ASN A 9 11.01 -9.42 14.57
CA ASN A 9 11.71 -9.75 13.35
C ASN A 9 11.15 -11.03 12.71
N VAL A 10 10.61 -10.95 11.51
CA VAL A 10 9.90 -12.00 10.75
C VAL A 10 10.88 -12.99 10.08
N ARG A 11 12.03 -13.30 10.67
CA ARG A 11 13.06 -14.11 10.00
C ARG A 11 12.78 -15.61 9.90
N SER A 12 11.87 -16.18 10.67
CA SER A 12 11.70 -17.65 10.72
C SER A 12 10.56 -18.24 9.90
N ILE A 13 9.59 -17.45 9.46
CA ILE A 13 8.42 -17.95 8.71
C ILE A 13 8.64 -17.86 7.19
N LEU A 14 9.51 -16.94 6.72
CA LEU A 14 9.75 -16.71 5.29
C LEU A 14 10.74 -17.69 4.63
N ASP A 15 11.53 -18.44 5.39
CA ASP A 15 12.48 -19.41 4.81
C ASP A 15 11.81 -20.69 4.27
N SER A 16 10.55 -20.94 4.63
CA SER A 16 9.81 -22.12 4.14
C SER A 16 9.13 -21.89 2.77
N THR A 17 8.84 -20.67 2.38
CA THR A 17 8.17 -20.35 1.11
C THR A 17 9.12 -20.11 -0.06
N ALA A 18 10.38 -19.74 0.18
CA ALA A 18 11.38 -19.53 -0.86
C ALA A 18 11.88 -20.83 -1.52
N ALA A 19 11.67 -21.99 -0.90
CA ALA A 19 12.17 -23.27 -1.37
C ALA A 19 11.29 -23.97 -2.43
N LYS A 20 10.11 -23.45 -2.76
CA LYS A 20 9.15 -24.10 -3.70
C LYS A 20 9.13 -23.52 -5.12
N SER A 21 9.80 -22.43 -5.45
CA SER A 21 9.70 -21.79 -6.77
C SER A 21 10.77 -22.21 -7.81
N ASP A 22 11.70 -23.10 -7.46
CA ASP A 22 12.84 -23.44 -8.36
C ASP A 22 12.74 -24.80 -9.06
N ARG A 23 11.53 -25.25 -9.38
CA ARG A 23 11.34 -26.47 -10.18
C ARG A 23 10.33 -26.29 -11.30
N ARG A 24 10.63 -25.46 -12.30
CA ARG A 24 10.04 -25.60 -13.64
C ARG A 24 10.84 -24.81 -14.67
N SER A 25 11.97 -25.36 -15.11
CA SER A 25 12.56 -25.03 -16.42
C SER A 25 13.51 -26.15 -16.83
N ARG A 26 12.97 -27.14 -17.49
CA ARG A 26 13.76 -28.04 -18.38
C ARG A 26 12.85 -28.66 -19.42
N THR A 27 13.33 -28.59 -20.63
CA THR A 27 13.05 -29.36 -21.85
C THR A 27 12.09 -28.73 -22.85
N VAL A 28 12.67 -28.14 -23.90
CA VAL A 28 12.33 -28.53 -25.28
C VAL A 28 13.64 -28.47 -26.10
N ALA A 29 14.09 -29.63 -26.50
CA ALA A 29 15.15 -29.81 -27.50
C ALA A 29 14.52 -30.19 -28.84
N GLY A 30 15.03 -29.61 -29.91
CA GLY A 30 15.08 -30.23 -31.21
C GLY A 30 13.92 -29.99 -32.16
N LEU A 31 14.16 -29.22 -33.21
CA LEU A 31 13.66 -29.53 -34.56
C LEU A 31 14.42 -28.70 -35.61
N GLY A 32 15.10 -29.39 -36.46
CA GLY A 32 15.27 -29.40 -37.88
C GLY A 32 15.61 -28.07 -38.60
N ALA A 33 16.83 -28.04 -39.15
CA ALA A 33 17.27 -27.09 -40.14
C ALA A 33 16.49 -27.24 -41.45
N ALA A 34 15.88 -26.16 -41.93
CA ALA A 34 15.54 -25.97 -43.34
C ALA A 34 16.17 -24.66 -43.81
N ARG A 35 17.09 -24.76 -44.76
CA ARG A 35 17.63 -23.63 -45.52
C ARG A 35 16.59 -23.16 -46.54
N PRO A 36 16.31 -21.86 -46.66
CA PRO A 36 15.83 -21.29 -47.91
C PRO A 36 16.97 -20.57 -48.65
N GLU A 37 17.21 -20.99 -49.87
CA GLU A 37 17.95 -20.23 -50.84
C GLU A 37 17.16 -19.01 -51.27
N GLY A 38 17.78 -17.84 -51.19
CA GLY A 38 17.25 -16.58 -51.67
C GLY A 38 18.22 -15.45 -51.34
N VAL A 39 19.18 -15.23 -52.25
CA VAL A 39 20.16 -14.14 -52.17
C VAL A 39 19.41 -12.81 -52.27
N ALA A 40 19.12 -12.16 -51.13
CA ALA A 40 18.63 -10.80 -51.06
C ALA A 40 19.81 -9.84 -51.25
N ASN A 41 19.65 -8.89 -52.15
CA ASN A 41 20.60 -7.82 -52.50
C ASN A 41 20.96 -7.02 -51.24
N PRO A 42 22.25 -6.93 -50.84
CA PRO A 42 22.67 -6.28 -49.59
C PRO A 42 22.40 -4.77 -49.56
N ASN A 43 22.13 -4.13 -50.69
CA ASN A 43 21.82 -2.67 -50.72
C ASN A 43 20.36 -2.30 -50.44
N SER A 44 19.46 -3.27 -50.28
CA SER A 44 18.02 -2.97 -49.96
C SER A 44 17.73 -2.93 -48.46
N LEU A 45 18.66 -3.34 -47.60
CA LEU A 45 18.44 -3.41 -46.12
C LEU A 45 18.88 -2.15 -45.37
N VAL A 46 19.73 -1.29 -45.96
CA VAL A 46 20.25 -0.08 -45.29
C VAL A 46 19.17 0.94 -44.96
N PRO A 47 18.16 1.24 -45.81
CA PRO A 47 17.11 2.21 -45.47
C PRO A 47 16.17 1.71 -44.39
N VAL A 48 15.98 0.39 -44.27
CA VAL A 48 15.05 -0.21 -43.28
C VAL A 48 15.67 -0.18 -41.89
N VAL A 49 16.98 -0.46 -41.79
CA VAL A 49 17.72 -0.42 -40.51
C VAL A 49 17.84 1.01 -39.98
N GLU A 50 18.03 1.97 -40.88
CA GLU A 50 18.15 3.39 -40.51
C GLU A 50 16.82 3.99 -40.07
N ARG A 51 15.69 3.66 -40.72
CA ARG A 51 14.34 3.97 -40.27
C ARG A 51 13.96 3.33 -38.93
N ALA A 52 14.38 2.07 -38.72
CA ALA A 52 14.15 1.39 -37.44
C ALA A 52 14.98 2.02 -36.31
N ARG A 53 16.21 2.48 -36.58
CA ARG A 53 17.04 3.22 -35.61
C ARG A 53 16.43 4.60 -35.28
N GLN A 54 15.99 5.36 -36.29
CA GLN A 54 15.37 6.66 -36.11
C GLN A 54 14.03 6.56 -35.34
N ASN A 55 13.22 5.51 -35.64
CA ASN A 55 11.98 5.25 -34.90
C ASN A 55 12.24 4.82 -33.43
N ASN A 56 13.31 4.07 -33.16
CA ASN A 56 13.68 3.70 -31.79
C ASN A 56 14.26 4.89 -31.02
N VAL A 57 15.03 5.77 -31.64
CA VAL A 57 15.55 7.00 -31.02
C VAL A 57 14.42 7.99 -30.74
N SER A 58 13.48 8.18 -31.67
CA SER A 58 12.33 9.05 -31.41
C SER A 58 11.39 8.51 -30.32
N LYS A 59 11.15 7.21 -30.27
CA LYS A 59 10.39 6.58 -29.17
C LYS A 59 11.10 6.69 -27.81
N SER A 60 12.42 6.56 -27.79
CA SER A 60 13.19 6.70 -26.55
C SER A 60 13.26 8.16 -26.07
N LEU A 61 13.33 9.12 -26.99
CA LEU A 61 13.25 10.56 -26.66
C LEU A 61 11.85 10.94 -26.14
N GLN A 62 10.80 10.42 -26.77
CA GLN A 62 9.43 10.66 -26.34
C GLN A 62 9.15 10.04 -24.97
N ALA A 63 9.61 8.83 -24.72
CA ALA A 63 9.53 8.19 -23.42
C ALA A 63 10.34 8.94 -22.32
N ALA A 64 11.48 9.53 -22.68
CA ALA A 64 12.26 10.36 -21.76
C ALA A 64 11.56 11.70 -21.45
N ASP A 65 10.94 12.32 -22.45
CA ASP A 65 10.17 13.57 -22.29
C ASP A 65 8.90 13.35 -21.45
N ASP A 66 8.20 12.23 -21.67
CA ASP A 66 7.05 11.80 -20.88
C ASP A 66 7.46 11.52 -19.43
N ALA A 67 8.61 10.87 -19.22
CA ALA A 67 9.14 10.61 -17.88
C ALA A 67 9.57 11.89 -17.15
N LEU A 68 10.15 12.86 -17.86
CA LEU A 68 10.50 14.18 -17.30
C LEU A 68 9.25 14.97 -16.92
N SER A 69 8.24 15.00 -17.79
CA SER A 69 6.97 15.68 -17.52
C SER A 69 6.21 15.05 -16.34
N LEU A 70 6.28 13.72 -16.20
CA LEU A 70 5.73 12.99 -15.05
C LEU A 70 6.48 13.36 -13.77
N ALA A 71 7.81 13.36 -13.80
CA ALA A 71 8.64 13.71 -12.65
C ALA A 71 8.47 15.18 -12.21
N GLU A 72 8.19 16.10 -13.15
CA GLU A 72 7.87 17.49 -12.83
C GLU A 72 6.48 17.63 -12.20
N ARG A 73 5.48 16.92 -12.72
CA ARG A 73 4.14 16.85 -12.12
C ARG A 73 4.21 16.26 -10.70
N GLU A 74 4.94 15.19 -10.50
CA GLU A 74 5.15 14.58 -9.20
C GLU A 74 5.84 15.53 -8.21
N ARG A 75 6.86 16.28 -8.63
CA ARG A 75 7.49 17.32 -7.80
C ARG A 75 6.54 18.45 -7.44
N HIS A 76 5.72 18.89 -8.38
CA HIS A 76 4.75 19.96 -8.15
C HIS A 76 3.64 19.51 -7.18
N GLU A 77 3.19 18.27 -7.29
CA GLU A 77 2.25 17.64 -6.37
C GLU A 77 2.86 17.45 -4.97
N LEU A 78 4.12 17.01 -4.88
CA LEU A 78 4.85 16.91 -3.62
C LEU A 78 4.94 18.28 -2.94
N ALA A 79 5.28 19.34 -3.69
CA ALA A 79 5.35 20.70 -3.16
C ALA A 79 3.99 21.21 -2.66
N ARG A 80 2.89 20.85 -3.33
CA ARG A 80 1.53 21.15 -2.84
C ARG A 80 1.13 20.37 -1.59
N MET A 81 1.74 19.21 -1.35
CA MET A 81 1.50 18.38 -0.17
C MET A 81 2.45 18.69 1.00
N GLU A 82 3.43 19.58 0.82
CA GLU A 82 4.22 20.19 1.90
C GLU A 82 3.35 21.16 2.73
N GLU A 83 2.23 20.66 3.23
CA GLU A 83 1.48 21.39 4.24
C GLU A 83 2.32 21.51 5.51
N ALA A 84 2.11 22.62 6.21
CA ALA A 84 2.75 22.83 7.48
C ALA A 84 2.53 21.64 8.41
N ARG A 85 3.61 21.12 8.98
CA ARG A 85 3.55 20.09 10.01
C ARG A 85 2.74 20.61 11.20
N LEU A 86 1.57 20.02 11.44
CA LEU A 86 0.68 20.43 12.52
C LEU A 86 1.08 19.80 13.86
N PHE A 87 1.75 18.63 13.84
CA PHE A 87 2.18 17.93 15.05
C PHE A 87 3.66 18.12 15.31
N SER A 88 4.02 18.53 16.54
CA SER A 88 5.38 18.48 17.05
C SER A 88 5.84 17.03 17.27
N ASP A 89 7.16 16.81 17.37
CA ASP A 89 7.74 15.50 17.71
C ASP A 89 7.13 14.90 18.98
N ARG A 90 6.92 15.76 20.02
CA ARG A 90 6.32 15.34 21.28
C ARG A 90 4.87 14.87 21.12
N GLN A 91 4.07 15.54 20.30
CA GLN A 91 2.69 15.13 20.03
C GLN A 91 2.65 13.81 19.24
N LEU A 92 3.55 13.63 18.27
CA LEU A 92 3.65 12.35 17.56
C LEU A 92 4.07 11.21 18.49
N ASP A 93 5.03 11.44 19.41
CA ASP A 93 5.41 10.45 20.43
C ASP A 93 4.22 10.11 21.34
N GLN A 94 3.41 11.11 21.75
CA GLN A 94 2.21 10.89 22.57
C GLN A 94 1.12 10.09 21.85
N LEU A 95 1.00 10.28 20.53
CA LEU A 95 0.09 9.53 19.67
C LEU A 95 0.64 8.14 19.27
N GLY A 96 1.87 7.81 19.65
CA GLY A 96 2.53 6.58 19.24
C GLY A 96 2.86 6.54 17.76
N ILE A 97 2.99 7.69 17.10
CA ILE A 97 3.31 7.78 15.67
C ILE A 97 4.82 7.93 15.49
N VAL A 98 5.41 7.01 14.70
CA VAL A 98 6.84 7.06 14.38
C VAL A 98 7.17 8.32 13.59
N HIS A 99 8.32 8.90 13.92
CA HIS A 99 8.87 10.04 13.18
C HIS A 99 10.41 9.97 13.22
N PRO A 100 11.15 10.76 12.41
CA PRO A 100 12.61 10.64 12.29
C PRO A 100 13.39 10.80 13.60
N ARG A 101 12.81 11.50 14.57
CA ARG A 101 13.42 11.74 15.90
C ARG A 101 12.76 10.94 17.02
N SER A 102 11.90 9.97 16.72
CA SER A 102 11.26 9.11 17.74
C SER A 102 12.28 8.44 18.64
N LYS A 103 12.00 8.43 19.93
CA LYS A 103 12.85 7.80 20.95
C LYS A 103 12.73 6.27 20.95
N ASN A 104 11.58 5.74 20.59
CA ASN A 104 11.37 4.28 20.49
C ASN A 104 12.02 3.74 19.20
N ARG A 105 13.34 3.47 19.27
CA ARG A 105 14.12 2.98 18.13
C ARG A 105 13.66 1.62 17.63
N ALA A 106 13.28 0.71 18.52
CA ALA A 106 12.80 -0.62 18.14
C ALA A 106 11.56 -0.54 17.25
N MET A 107 10.59 0.31 17.60
CA MET A 107 9.40 0.54 16.79
C MET A 107 9.73 1.21 15.45
N VAL A 108 10.62 2.23 15.45
CA VAL A 108 11.06 2.89 14.22
C VAL A 108 11.70 1.89 13.26
N ASP A 109 12.61 1.05 13.76
CA ASP A 109 13.34 0.07 12.94
C ASP A 109 12.40 -0.99 12.39
N ALA A 110 11.45 -1.46 13.17
CA ALA A 110 10.47 -2.44 12.76
C ALA A 110 9.53 -1.91 11.66
N VAL A 111 9.00 -0.68 11.81
CA VAL A 111 8.17 -0.05 10.77
C VAL A 111 9.00 0.24 9.50
N ARG A 112 10.27 0.63 9.64
CA ARG A 112 11.19 0.81 8.50
C ARG A 112 11.47 -0.50 7.78
N GLN A 113 11.65 -1.61 8.50
CA GLN A 113 11.83 -2.95 7.90
C GLN A 113 10.58 -3.35 7.10
N LEU A 114 9.38 -3.20 7.67
CA LEU A 114 8.12 -3.45 6.98
C LEU A 114 8.01 -2.61 5.70
N ARG A 115 8.23 -1.29 5.81
CA ARG A 115 8.23 -0.40 4.64
C ARG A 115 9.22 -0.85 3.58
N THR A 116 10.47 -1.15 3.96
CA THR A 116 11.52 -1.58 3.02
C THR A 116 11.15 -2.88 2.34
N LYS A 117 10.54 -3.82 3.07
CA LYS A 117 10.04 -5.08 2.50
C LYS A 117 9.00 -4.82 1.42
N LEU A 118 7.99 -4.00 1.70
CA LEU A 118 6.94 -3.66 0.73
C LEU A 118 7.53 -3.02 -0.54
N PHE A 119 8.47 -2.09 -0.40
CA PHE A 119 9.14 -1.48 -1.57
C PHE A 119 10.01 -2.48 -2.34
N SER A 120 10.56 -3.50 -1.70
CA SER A 120 11.33 -4.54 -2.38
C SER A 120 10.46 -5.50 -3.19
N LEU A 121 9.20 -5.72 -2.77
CA LEU A 121 8.24 -6.56 -3.47
C LEU A 121 7.73 -5.89 -4.77
N ARG A 122 7.58 -4.56 -4.76
CA ARG A 122 7.21 -3.80 -5.95
C ARG A 122 8.26 -2.75 -6.27
N ARG A 123 9.14 -3.08 -7.23
CA ARG A 123 10.29 -2.21 -7.57
C ARG A 123 9.89 -0.96 -8.36
N ASN A 124 8.81 -1.04 -9.14
CA ASN A 124 8.35 0.04 -10.00
C ASN A 124 6.89 0.40 -9.73
N GLY A 125 6.62 1.70 -9.64
CA GLY A 125 5.28 2.24 -9.39
C GLY A 125 4.89 2.23 -7.90
N ASN A 126 3.69 2.70 -7.66
CA ASN A 126 3.05 2.68 -6.34
C ASN A 126 2.38 1.33 -6.05
N PHE A 127 1.89 1.18 -4.83
CA PHE A 127 1.09 0.02 -4.42
C PHE A 127 0.02 0.40 -3.41
N SER A 128 -0.97 -0.48 -3.28
CA SER A 128 -1.90 -0.52 -2.17
C SER A 128 -1.58 -1.69 -1.25
N VAL A 129 -1.68 -1.48 0.06
CA VAL A 129 -1.46 -2.53 1.07
C VAL A 129 -2.59 -2.51 2.09
N LEU A 130 -3.24 -3.66 2.27
CA LEU A 130 -4.16 -3.89 3.37
C LEU A 130 -3.35 -4.23 4.62
N VAL A 131 -3.60 -3.51 5.71
CA VAL A 131 -3.11 -3.84 7.04
C VAL A 131 -4.32 -4.25 7.87
N SER A 132 -4.37 -5.50 8.28
CA SER A 132 -5.46 -6.04 9.08
C SER A 132 -4.93 -6.86 10.24
N SER A 133 -5.53 -6.71 11.41
CA SER A 133 -5.22 -7.62 12.53
C SER A 133 -5.95 -8.95 12.35
N VAL A 134 -5.35 -10.02 12.88
CA VAL A 134 -5.99 -11.34 12.87
C VAL A 134 -7.26 -11.33 13.74
N VAL A 135 -7.20 -10.71 14.91
CA VAL A 135 -8.32 -10.63 15.86
C VAL A 135 -8.63 -9.17 16.21
N PRO A 136 -9.85 -8.86 16.70
CA PRO A 136 -10.20 -7.53 17.18
C PRO A 136 -9.17 -6.98 18.20
N HIS A 137 -8.93 -5.68 18.15
CA HIS A 137 -7.98 -4.96 18.99
C HIS A 137 -6.53 -5.49 18.92
N GLY A 138 -6.16 -6.22 17.86
CA GLY A 138 -4.79 -6.73 17.64
C GLY A 138 -3.77 -5.69 17.21
N GLY A 139 -4.16 -4.42 17.06
CA GLY A 139 -3.27 -3.30 16.72
C GLY A 139 -3.09 -3.06 15.23
N GLY A 140 -3.99 -3.57 14.36
CA GLY A 140 -3.97 -3.36 12.91
C GLY A 140 -3.89 -1.88 12.55
N SER A 141 -4.81 -1.08 13.04
CA SER A 141 -4.89 0.37 12.78
C SER A 141 -3.64 1.13 13.25
N PHE A 142 -3.06 0.70 14.38
CA PHE A 142 -1.80 1.27 14.87
C PHE A 142 -0.64 1.01 13.89
N VAL A 143 -0.54 -0.21 13.39
CA VAL A 143 0.49 -0.59 12.40
C VAL A 143 0.24 0.13 11.08
N ALA A 144 -1.01 0.23 10.61
CA ALA A 144 -1.40 0.95 9.40
C ALA A 144 -1.01 2.43 9.45
N LEU A 145 -1.35 3.11 10.54
CA LEU A 145 -1.03 4.52 10.76
C LEU A 145 0.49 4.75 10.76
N ASN A 146 1.23 3.90 11.45
CA ASN A 146 2.68 4.01 11.53
C ASN A 146 3.37 3.69 10.21
N LEU A 147 2.86 2.74 9.43
CA LEU A 147 3.36 2.45 8.08
C LEU A 147 3.12 3.65 7.15
N ALA A 148 1.92 4.23 7.15
CA ALA A 148 1.59 5.40 6.35
C ALA A 148 2.48 6.61 6.72
N ALA A 149 2.67 6.87 8.02
CA ALA A 149 3.58 7.91 8.51
C ALA A 149 5.03 7.66 8.07
N ALA A 150 5.53 6.43 8.20
CA ALA A 150 6.89 6.08 7.81
C ALA A 150 7.14 6.21 6.29
N ILE A 151 6.13 5.98 5.46
CA ILE A 151 6.19 6.25 4.02
C ILE A 151 6.25 7.75 3.78
N ALA A 152 5.39 8.54 4.42
CA ALA A 152 5.32 9.99 4.26
C ALA A 152 6.57 10.74 4.75
N PHE A 153 7.31 10.19 5.69
CA PHE A 153 8.59 10.76 6.14
C PHE A 153 9.75 10.55 5.15
N ASP A 154 9.57 9.72 4.13
CA ASP A 154 10.46 9.71 2.96
C ASP A 154 10.16 10.93 2.08
N GLN A 155 11.18 11.75 1.80
CA GLN A 155 10.99 13.03 1.09
C GLN A 155 10.51 12.88 -0.35
N THR A 156 10.67 11.70 -0.93
CA THR A 156 10.32 11.41 -2.33
C THR A 156 8.97 10.74 -2.49
N LYS A 157 8.26 10.47 -1.38
CA LYS A 157 7.04 9.65 -1.38
C LYS A 157 5.89 10.33 -0.68
N THR A 158 4.68 9.96 -1.07
CA THR A 158 3.45 10.35 -0.39
C THR A 158 2.68 9.12 0.06
N SER A 159 1.91 9.24 1.13
CA SER A 159 1.01 8.19 1.58
C SER A 159 -0.43 8.68 1.63
N LEU A 160 -1.35 7.75 1.36
CA LEU A 160 -2.77 7.92 1.61
C LEU A 160 -3.22 6.77 2.50
N MET A 161 -3.69 7.09 3.70
CA MET A 161 -4.30 6.10 4.58
C MET A 161 -5.81 6.13 4.41
N VAL A 162 -6.41 4.97 4.21
CA VAL A 162 -7.86 4.78 4.08
C VAL A 162 -8.34 3.99 5.28
N ASP A 163 -9.27 4.56 6.05
CA ASP A 163 -9.92 3.89 7.18
C ASP A 163 -11.11 3.09 6.65
N ALA A 164 -10.88 1.82 6.38
CA ALA A 164 -11.91 0.86 5.95
C ALA A 164 -12.36 -0.07 7.09
N ASN A 165 -11.89 0.17 8.32
CA ASN A 165 -12.40 -0.49 9.52
C ASN A 165 -13.65 0.25 10.03
N LEU A 166 -14.75 0.12 9.29
CA LEU A 166 -15.97 0.88 9.52
C LEU A 166 -16.63 0.61 10.88
N GLN A 167 -16.32 -0.54 11.50
CA GLN A 167 -16.87 -0.91 12.82
C GLN A 167 -16.12 -0.25 13.98
N ASP A 168 -14.81 0.00 13.84
CA ASP A 168 -13.99 0.66 14.87
C ASP A 168 -13.00 1.64 14.20
N PRO A 169 -13.51 2.74 13.61
CA PRO A 169 -12.70 3.69 12.87
C PRO A 169 -11.79 4.50 13.81
N VAL A 170 -10.54 4.74 13.39
CA VAL A 170 -9.54 5.40 14.23
C VAL A 170 -9.14 6.79 13.73
N LEU A 171 -9.26 7.06 12.44
CA LEU A 171 -8.78 8.32 11.86
C LEU A 171 -9.59 9.54 12.29
N HIS A 172 -10.84 9.37 12.75
CA HIS A 172 -11.64 10.47 13.29
C HIS A 172 -10.96 11.15 14.50
N LYS A 173 -10.21 10.38 15.31
CA LYS A 173 -9.44 10.93 16.45
C LYS A 173 -8.32 11.86 15.97
N LEU A 174 -7.65 11.49 14.89
CA LEU A 174 -6.61 12.32 14.29
C LEU A 174 -7.19 13.59 13.68
N LEU A 175 -8.33 13.48 12.98
CA LEU A 175 -9.04 14.61 12.39
C LEU A 175 -9.52 15.61 13.46
N LYS A 176 -10.01 15.12 14.60
CA LYS A 176 -10.39 15.96 15.72
C LYS A 176 -9.24 16.83 16.23
N LEU A 177 -8.04 16.25 16.32
CA LEU A 177 -6.86 16.99 16.80
C LEU A 177 -6.43 18.13 15.85
N ILE A 178 -6.83 18.08 14.58
CA ILE A 178 -6.54 19.13 13.59
C ILE A 178 -7.77 19.98 13.24
N GLY A 179 -8.83 19.90 14.06
CA GLY A 179 -10.04 20.72 13.89
C GLY A 179 -10.88 20.37 12.65
N ARG A 180 -10.86 19.10 12.21
CA ARG A 180 -11.64 18.60 11.07
C ARG A 180 -12.63 17.50 11.47
N GLU A 181 -13.31 17.69 12.59
CA GLU A 181 -14.42 16.81 12.98
C GLU A 181 -15.54 16.85 11.93
N GLY A 182 -16.15 15.68 11.65
CA GLY A 182 -17.23 15.58 10.67
C GLY A 182 -16.78 15.71 9.20
N ALA A 183 -15.49 15.52 8.91
CA ALA A 183 -15.02 15.48 7.53
C ALA A 183 -15.61 14.28 6.78
N ASN A 184 -16.02 14.49 5.54
CA ASN A 184 -16.46 13.40 4.66
C ASN A 184 -15.40 12.32 4.53
N GLY A 185 -15.83 11.07 4.45
CA GLY A 185 -14.98 9.90 4.33
C GLY A 185 -15.46 8.87 3.34
N LEU A 186 -15.03 7.64 3.57
CA LEU A 186 -15.27 6.51 2.65
C LEU A 186 -16.76 6.25 2.46
N VAL A 187 -17.53 6.12 3.55
CA VAL A 187 -18.96 5.80 3.48
C VAL A 187 -19.72 6.93 2.80
N ASP A 188 -19.44 8.20 3.15
CA ASP A 188 -20.10 9.35 2.52
C ASP A 188 -19.90 9.36 0.99
N TYR A 189 -18.70 8.97 0.51
CA TYR A 189 -18.43 8.82 -0.92
C TYR A 189 -19.21 7.64 -1.52
N LEU A 190 -19.30 6.52 -0.81
CA LEU A 190 -19.96 5.31 -1.32
C LEU A 190 -21.48 5.49 -1.43
N GLU A 191 -22.09 6.25 -0.52
CA GLU A 191 -23.55 6.51 -0.49
C GLU A 191 -23.98 7.65 -1.42
N ALA A 192 -23.14 8.70 -1.57
CA ALA A 192 -23.49 9.88 -2.33
C ALA A 192 -22.69 10.00 -3.63
N PRO A 193 -23.31 9.70 -4.80
CA PRO A 193 -22.67 9.73 -6.11
C PRO A 193 -22.04 11.10 -6.50
N GLU A 194 -22.58 12.18 -5.95
CA GLU A 194 -22.15 13.55 -6.22
C GLU A 194 -20.89 13.96 -5.44
N ILE A 195 -20.49 13.19 -4.43
CA ILE A 195 -19.27 13.44 -3.67
C ILE A 195 -18.07 12.97 -4.49
N GLY A 196 -17.19 13.90 -4.88
CA GLY A 196 -15.94 13.61 -5.55
C GLY A 196 -14.85 13.14 -4.57
N ILE A 197 -13.84 12.40 -5.09
CA ILE A 197 -12.71 11.87 -4.30
C ILE A 197 -11.97 13.00 -3.54
N GLU A 198 -11.85 14.18 -4.12
CA GLU A 198 -11.18 15.34 -3.52
C GLU A 198 -11.86 15.85 -2.25
N LYS A 199 -13.15 15.55 -2.05
CA LYS A 199 -13.90 15.96 -0.85
C LYS A 199 -13.71 15.03 0.33
N ILE A 200 -13.28 13.78 0.07
CA ILE A 200 -13.04 12.78 1.10
C ILE A 200 -11.56 12.64 1.48
N VAL A 201 -10.65 13.19 0.65
CA VAL A 201 -9.21 13.18 0.95
C VAL A 201 -8.87 14.37 1.84
N ASN A 202 -8.52 14.07 3.08
CA ASN A 202 -8.27 15.06 4.12
C ASN A 202 -6.76 15.17 4.44
N PRO A 203 -6.26 16.33 4.91
CA PRO A 203 -4.92 16.42 5.49
C PRO A 203 -4.85 15.59 6.77
N SER A 204 -3.69 15.02 7.06
CA SER A 204 -3.46 14.24 8.29
C SER A 204 -2.81 15.06 9.42
N GLY A 205 -2.27 16.24 9.11
CA GLY A 205 -1.37 16.98 9.99
C GLY A 205 0.09 16.51 9.94
N ILE A 206 0.38 15.45 9.16
CA ILE A 206 1.72 14.95 8.86
C ILE A 206 2.03 15.30 7.40
N PRO A 207 3.16 16.00 7.13
CA PRO A 207 3.53 16.35 5.76
C PRO A 207 3.55 15.13 4.83
N ARG A 208 3.05 15.29 3.60
CA ARG A 208 2.99 14.26 2.56
C ARG A 208 2.12 13.03 2.89
N MET A 209 1.36 13.07 3.99
CA MET A 209 0.36 12.08 4.33
C MET A 209 -1.04 12.66 4.20
N ARG A 210 -1.92 11.95 3.49
CA ARG A 210 -3.36 12.23 3.41
C ARG A 210 -4.13 11.08 4.05
N ILE A 211 -5.37 11.35 4.41
CA ILE A 211 -6.27 10.37 5.00
C ILE A 211 -7.64 10.43 4.36
N ILE A 212 -8.26 9.27 4.18
CA ILE A 212 -9.68 9.10 3.93
C ILE A 212 -10.25 8.44 5.20
N PRO A 213 -10.98 9.18 6.04
CA PRO A 213 -11.62 8.60 7.22
C PRO A 213 -12.77 7.67 6.81
N ALA A 214 -13.30 6.89 7.75
CA ALA A 214 -14.47 6.06 7.52
C ALA A 214 -15.70 6.88 7.05
N GLY A 215 -15.88 8.09 7.57
CA GLY A 215 -17.00 8.98 7.25
C GLY A 215 -17.93 9.22 8.43
N VAL A 216 -19.01 9.95 8.17
CA VAL A 216 -19.99 10.34 9.21
C VAL A 216 -21.21 9.41 9.19
N ALA A 217 -21.59 8.93 8.01
CA ALA A 217 -22.78 8.08 7.81
C ALA A 217 -22.49 6.61 8.14
N ILE A 218 -21.92 6.32 9.33
CA ILE A 218 -21.68 4.94 9.74
C ILE A 218 -22.98 4.34 10.23
N ASP A 219 -23.84 3.88 9.31
CA ASP A 219 -24.96 3.01 9.66
C ASP A 219 -24.52 1.54 9.60
N ARG A 220 -25.19 0.66 10.34
CA ARG A 220 -24.79 -0.75 10.59
C ARG A 220 -24.84 -1.68 9.37
N HIS A 221 -25.10 -1.16 8.18
CA HIS A 221 -25.16 -1.91 6.91
C HIS A 221 -23.87 -1.78 6.09
N SER A 222 -22.72 -1.67 6.76
CA SER A 222 -21.41 -1.45 6.14
C SER A 222 -20.97 -2.57 5.18
N ASP A 223 -21.49 -3.77 5.33
CA ASP A 223 -21.07 -4.97 4.60
C ASP A 223 -21.33 -4.86 3.08
N GLU A 224 -22.34 -4.08 2.65
CA GLU A 224 -22.63 -3.86 1.23
C GLU A 224 -21.78 -2.76 0.60
N HIS A 225 -21.26 -1.83 1.38
CA HIS A 225 -20.51 -0.68 0.87
C HIS A 225 -19.15 -1.08 0.30
N LEU A 226 -18.41 -1.91 1.02
CA LEU A 226 -17.05 -2.30 0.63
C LEU A 226 -17.05 -3.28 -0.56
N SER A 227 -18.09 -4.09 -0.74
CA SER A 227 -18.25 -4.99 -1.90
C SER A 227 -18.71 -4.26 -3.17
N SER A 228 -19.12 -3.00 -3.09
CA SER A 228 -19.69 -2.24 -4.20
C SER A 228 -18.67 -1.98 -5.32
N GLN A 229 -19.17 -1.93 -6.57
CA GLN A 229 -18.35 -1.52 -7.72
C GLN A 229 -17.76 -0.12 -7.54
N ARG A 230 -18.44 0.75 -6.77
CA ARG A 230 -17.98 2.10 -6.47
C ARG A 230 -16.74 2.08 -5.56
N CYS A 231 -16.70 1.18 -4.57
CA CYS A 231 -15.53 0.97 -3.74
C CYS A 231 -14.34 0.43 -4.57
N GLN A 232 -14.57 -0.56 -5.42
CA GLN A 232 -13.55 -1.10 -6.32
C GLN A 232 -12.97 0.00 -7.22
N LYS A 233 -13.84 0.81 -7.82
CA LYS A 233 -13.42 1.94 -8.64
C LYS A 233 -12.62 2.97 -7.84
N LEU A 234 -13.06 3.32 -6.62
CA LEU A 234 -12.31 4.23 -5.75
C LEU A 234 -10.89 3.72 -5.50
N MET A 235 -10.75 2.43 -5.16
CA MET A 235 -9.44 1.84 -4.86
C MET A 235 -8.49 1.90 -6.06
N ILE A 236 -9.01 1.73 -7.28
CA ILE A 236 -8.24 1.90 -8.53
C ILE A 236 -7.87 3.39 -8.71
N ASP A 237 -8.86 4.29 -8.66
CA ASP A 237 -8.69 5.70 -8.94
C ASP A 237 -7.69 6.37 -7.98
N ILE A 238 -7.74 6.06 -6.67
CA ILE A 238 -6.81 6.63 -5.68
C ILE A 238 -5.36 6.14 -5.85
N LYS A 239 -5.17 4.95 -6.42
CA LYS A 239 -3.86 4.38 -6.72
C LYS A 239 -3.31 4.95 -8.03
N GLU A 240 -4.11 5.02 -9.07
CA GLU A 240 -3.67 5.44 -10.42
C GLU A 240 -3.47 6.95 -10.54
N ARG A 241 -4.19 7.75 -9.74
CA ARG A 241 -4.16 9.21 -9.82
C ARG A 241 -2.78 9.83 -9.60
N TYR A 242 -1.89 9.15 -8.85
CA TYR A 242 -0.57 9.66 -8.48
C TYR A 242 0.46 8.52 -8.41
N GLY A 243 1.48 8.57 -9.25
CA GLY A 243 2.49 7.52 -9.37
C GLY A 243 3.38 7.32 -8.12
N ASN A 244 3.53 8.37 -7.29
CA ASN A 244 4.36 8.37 -6.07
C ASN A 244 3.55 8.24 -4.77
N ARG A 245 2.23 7.95 -4.87
CA ARG A 245 1.33 7.79 -3.73
C ARG A 245 1.13 6.33 -3.38
N TYR A 246 1.49 5.96 -2.17
CA TYR A 246 1.29 4.63 -1.61
C TYR A 246 0.03 4.61 -0.76
N VAL A 247 -0.85 3.65 -1.02
CA VAL A 247 -2.14 3.54 -0.34
C VAL A 247 -2.03 2.51 0.77
N VAL A 248 -2.30 2.92 2.01
CA VAL A 248 -2.37 2.04 3.18
C VAL A 248 -3.83 1.95 3.61
N VAL A 249 -4.41 0.77 3.51
CA VAL A 249 -5.80 0.50 3.90
C VAL A 249 -5.81 -0.12 5.28
N ASP A 250 -6.44 0.54 6.23
CA ASP A 250 -6.72 -0.02 7.55
C ASP A 250 -7.98 -0.85 7.48
N GLY A 251 -7.85 -2.16 7.56
CA GLY A 251 -8.97 -3.09 7.44
C GLY A 251 -9.46 -3.63 8.77
N PRO A 252 -10.72 -4.11 8.81
CA PRO A 252 -11.27 -4.80 9.96
C PRO A 252 -10.51 -6.11 10.23
N PRO A 253 -10.74 -6.75 11.41
CA PRO A 253 -10.04 -7.99 11.76
C PRO A 253 -10.35 -9.15 10.81
N MET A 254 -9.31 -9.83 10.34
CA MET A 254 -9.43 -10.88 9.29
C MET A 254 -10.26 -12.08 9.73
N ALA A 255 -10.16 -12.51 11.00
CA ALA A 255 -10.87 -13.67 11.51
C ALA A 255 -12.39 -13.46 11.65
N THR A 256 -12.86 -12.22 11.72
CA THR A 256 -14.25 -11.93 12.08
C THR A 256 -15.02 -11.12 11.05
N SER A 257 -14.35 -10.64 10.00
CA SER A 257 -14.98 -9.76 9.01
C SER A 257 -14.81 -10.26 7.58
N ALA A 258 -15.92 -10.44 6.88
CA ALA A 258 -15.93 -10.70 5.44
C ALA A 258 -15.33 -9.53 4.64
N ASP A 259 -15.50 -8.29 5.12
CA ASP A 259 -14.97 -7.08 4.51
C ASP A 259 -13.44 -7.11 4.40
N ALA A 260 -12.75 -7.70 5.39
CA ALA A 260 -11.30 -7.84 5.34
C ALA A 260 -10.85 -8.67 4.12
N ARG A 261 -11.62 -9.73 3.76
CA ARG A 261 -11.36 -10.56 2.58
C ARG A 261 -11.62 -9.78 1.30
N ILE A 262 -12.74 -9.06 1.22
CA ILE A 262 -13.08 -8.19 0.07
C ILE A 262 -11.96 -7.17 -0.17
N LEU A 263 -11.50 -6.50 0.88
CA LEU A 263 -10.41 -5.53 0.81
C LEU A 263 -9.08 -6.18 0.40
N SER A 264 -8.83 -7.43 0.82
CA SER A 264 -7.61 -8.17 0.45
C SER A 264 -7.53 -8.44 -1.06
N GLU A 265 -8.67 -8.64 -1.72
CA GLU A 265 -8.72 -8.81 -3.17
C GLU A 265 -8.41 -7.50 -3.92
N MET A 266 -8.80 -6.34 -3.36
CA MET A 266 -8.61 -5.03 -3.97
C MET A 266 -7.20 -4.46 -3.79
N CYS A 267 -6.44 -4.95 -2.81
CA CYS A 267 -5.08 -4.48 -2.52
C CYS A 267 -4.01 -5.31 -3.24
N ASP A 268 -2.87 -4.67 -3.54
CA ASP A 268 -1.71 -5.35 -4.12
C ASP A 268 -1.01 -6.26 -3.10
N PHE A 269 -0.98 -5.83 -1.83
CA PHE A 269 -0.32 -6.54 -0.73
C PHE A 269 -1.20 -6.62 0.51
N ILE A 270 -0.91 -7.61 1.35
CA ILE A 270 -1.54 -7.83 2.66
C ILE A 270 -0.45 -7.90 3.72
N VAL A 271 -0.68 -7.22 4.83
CA VAL A 271 0.10 -7.32 6.07
C VAL A 271 -0.83 -7.76 7.18
N LEU A 272 -0.58 -8.94 7.74
CA LEU A 272 -1.32 -9.45 8.89
C LEU A 272 -0.66 -9.00 10.19
N VAL A 273 -1.45 -8.48 11.11
CA VAL A 273 -1.00 -8.07 12.45
C VAL A 273 -1.48 -9.10 13.46
N VAL A 274 -0.53 -9.77 14.09
CA VAL A 274 -0.77 -10.85 15.07
C VAL A 274 -0.41 -10.33 16.45
N PRO A 275 -1.37 -10.15 17.36
CA PRO A 275 -1.06 -9.84 18.75
C PRO A 275 -0.43 -11.05 19.44
N TYR A 276 0.68 -10.82 20.16
CA TYR A 276 1.40 -11.89 20.88
C TYR A 276 0.48 -12.61 21.87
N GLY A 277 0.50 -13.94 21.82
CA GLY A 277 -0.24 -14.80 22.75
C GLY A 277 -1.76 -14.87 22.54
N ALA A 278 -2.32 -14.14 21.57
CA ALA A 278 -3.77 -14.10 21.33
C ALA A 278 -4.23 -14.92 20.11
N VAL A 279 -3.30 -15.44 19.31
CA VAL A 279 -3.58 -16.16 18.07
C VAL A 279 -2.87 -17.48 18.07
N THR A 280 -3.59 -18.57 17.75
CA THR A 280 -3.02 -19.91 17.57
C THR A 280 -2.48 -20.09 16.15
N SER A 281 -1.54 -21.03 15.97
CA SER A 281 -1.04 -21.37 14.62
C SER A 281 -2.17 -21.81 13.70
N SER A 282 -3.10 -22.66 14.19
CA SER A 282 -4.22 -23.13 13.38
C SER A 282 -5.17 -22.00 12.92
N MET A 283 -5.39 -20.97 13.76
CA MET A 283 -6.17 -19.80 13.35
C MET A 283 -5.44 -19.00 12.28
N LEU A 284 -4.14 -18.84 12.41
CA LEU A 284 -3.34 -18.14 11.41
C LEU A 284 -3.34 -18.90 10.07
N ASP A 285 -3.14 -20.22 10.11
CA ASP A 285 -3.15 -21.09 8.93
C ASP A 285 -4.50 -20.98 8.21
N SER A 286 -5.62 -21.06 8.95
CA SER A 286 -6.96 -20.91 8.35
C SER A 286 -7.16 -19.56 7.64
N ILE A 287 -6.60 -18.47 8.19
CA ILE A 287 -6.69 -17.13 7.56
C ILE A 287 -5.82 -17.06 6.31
N VAL A 288 -4.62 -17.65 6.36
CA VAL A 288 -3.71 -17.67 5.21
C VAL A 288 -4.30 -18.48 4.07
N ASP A 289 -4.98 -19.59 4.36
CA ASP A 289 -5.68 -20.43 3.36
C ASP A 289 -6.85 -19.70 2.66
N GLU A 290 -7.42 -18.66 3.30
CA GLU A 290 -8.54 -17.89 2.76
C GLU A 290 -8.14 -16.66 1.94
N ILE A 291 -6.85 -16.30 1.91
CA ILE A 291 -6.33 -15.15 1.17
C ILE A 291 -5.40 -15.60 0.05
N ASP A 292 -5.17 -14.73 -0.93
CA ASP A 292 -4.14 -14.95 -1.94
C ASP A 292 -2.75 -14.83 -1.31
N GLU A 293 -2.09 -15.99 -1.09
CA GLU A 293 -0.75 -16.06 -0.50
C GLU A 293 0.27 -15.21 -1.26
N THR A 294 0.09 -15.00 -2.57
CA THR A 294 1.02 -14.20 -3.38
C THR A 294 1.00 -12.72 -3.02
N LYS A 295 -0.09 -12.26 -2.40
CA LYS A 295 -0.24 -10.89 -1.88
C LYS A 295 0.24 -10.73 -0.45
N LEU A 296 0.48 -11.83 0.30
CA LEU A 296 0.92 -11.75 1.69
C LEU A 296 2.37 -11.23 1.76
N ALA A 297 2.51 -9.93 2.03
CA ALA A 297 3.81 -9.28 2.17
C ALA A 297 4.53 -9.64 3.47
N GLY A 298 3.78 -9.94 4.52
CA GLY A 298 4.37 -10.34 5.80
C GLY A 298 3.39 -10.34 6.96
N VAL A 299 3.92 -10.80 8.09
CA VAL A 299 3.23 -10.85 9.37
C VAL A 299 3.97 -9.96 10.36
N VAL A 300 3.23 -9.16 11.11
CA VAL A 300 3.75 -8.27 12.16
C VAL A 300 3.29 -8.83 13.51
N LEU A 301 4.23 -9.23 14.36
CA LEU A 301 3.93 -9.55 15.76
C LEU A 301 3.82 -8.26 16.55
N ASN A 302 2.66 -8.05 17.17
CA ASN A 302 2.35 -6.86 17.97
C ASN A 302 2.20 -7.24 19.45
N ASN A 303 2.41 -6.28 20.35
CA ASN A 303 2.29 -6.45 21.81
C ASN A 303 3.21 -7.54 22.40
N GLN A 304 4.37 -7.80 21.79
CA GLN A 304 5.33 -8.75 22.36
C GLN A 304 5.91 -8.17 23.67
N PRO A 305 5.90 -8.93 24.78
CA PRO A 305 6.53 -8.51 26.03
C PRO A 305 8.04 -8.33 25.84
N GLU A 306 8.64 -7.49 26.70
CA GLU A 306 10.10 -7.22 26.73
C GLU A 306 10.87 -8.42 27.28
#